data_f1fb9851c7008d59c959aa08382f5674
#
_entry.id   f1fb9851c7008d59c959aa08382f5674
#
_cell.length_a   1.000
_cell.length_b   1.000
_cell.length_c   1.000
_cell.angle_alpha   90.00
_cell.angle_beta   90.00
_cell.angle_gamma   90.00
#
_symmetry.space_group_name_H-M   'P 1'
#
loop_
_entity.id
_entity.type
_entity.pdbx_description
1 polymer ?
#
loop_
_entity_poly.entity_id
_entity_poly.type
_entity_poly.pdbx_seq_one_letter_code
_entity_poly.pdbx_strand_id
1 'polypeptide(L)'
;ASARSYEIVSLAGIAPRVLMNSPRLVLGPPVRNGKPYAVIAHTAQSVTAFVAIDKALHAAGVSVPEIHAQDLKQGFLLLEHLGAEGFLGQNGEPIAERYAAAAELLAMMHGKAWPDRMAAAPGIFHDVPPFDREAMLIEADLMVDWYVPMLTGKPAGNALLAGYHNEWNKVLDRLEGSQYTLMLRDFHSPNIIWRGDRAGHDRLGVVDVQDALIGPAAYDVASLAMDARVTISPKIEKRTLDAYVAARHAAGAFDEAAFREAYAIMAAQRNSKILGIFVRLEKRDGKPFYLKHLPRIRDYLRRALAHPALSGLHDFYA
;
A
#
# COMPACT_ATOMS: atom_id res chain seq x y z
N ALA A 1 8.14 8.33 9.22
CA ALA A 1 8.55 9.08 8.01
C ALA A 1 9.70 8.32 7.37
N SER A 2 9.70 8.20 6.05
CA SER A 2 10.82 7.59 5.31
C SER A 2 12.10 8.41 5.53
N ALA A 3 13.23 7.74 5.72
CA ALA A 3 14.56 8.36 5.74
C ALA A 3 15.09 8.61 4.31
N ARG A 4 14.31 8.23 3.28
CA ARG A 4 14.66 8.41 1.88
C ARG A 4 14.52 9.87 1.46
N SER A 5 15.45 10.33 0.60
CA SER A 5 15.38 11.61 -0.09
C SER A 5 15.52 11.40 -1.60
N TYR A 6 14.95 12.33 -2.35
CA TYR A 6 14.92 12.29 -3.80
C TYR A 6 15.34 13.65 -4.35
N GLU A 7 16.23 13.67 -5.34
CA GLU A 7 16.70 14.88 -6.01
C GLU A 7 16.59 14.69 -7.52
N ILE A 8 16.08 15.71 -8.22
CA ILE A 8 16.09 15.72 -9.69
C ILE A 8 17.46 16.17 -10.15
N VAL A 9 18.13 15.31 -10.92
CA VAL A 9 19.43 15.58 -11.53
C VAL A 9 19.22 15.88 -13.01
N SER A 10 19.65 17.07 -13.42
CA SER A 10 19.59 17.50 -14.83
C SER A 10 20.98 17.68 -15.38
N LEU A 11 21.25 17.13 -16.56
CA LEU A 11 22.50 17.29 -17.30
C LEU A 11 22.16 17.71 -18.74
N ALA A 12 22.94 18.62 -19.30
CA ALA A 12 22.71 19.12 -20.65
C ALA A 12 22.67 17.97 -21.68
N GLY A 13 21.61 17.91 -22.47
CA GLY A 13 21.42 16.87 -23.51
C GLY A 13 20.95 15.51 -23.02
N ILE A 14 20.66 15.36 -21.72
CA ILE A 14 20.14 14.10 -21.15
C ILE A 14 18.80 14.38 -20.47
N ALA A 15 17.84 13.45 -20.63
CA ALA A 15 16.58 13.53 -19.92
C ALA A 15 16.80 13.59 -18.38
N PRO A 16 15.98 14.36 -17.64
CA PRO A 16 16.08 14.42 -16.18
C PRO A 16 16.06 13.03 -15.55
N ARG A 17 16.83 12.85 -14.49
CA ARG A 17 16.88 11.63 -13.69
C ARG A 17 16.56 11.94 -12.23
N VAL A 18 16.25 10.91 -11.46
CA VAL A 18 16.01 11.01 -10.02
C VAL A 18 17.15 10.31 -9.29
N LEU A 19 17.89 11.05 -8.47
CA LEU A 19 18.82 10.48 -7.51
C LEU A 19 18.03 10.15 -6.24
N MET A 20 17.90 8.87 -5.93
CA MET A 20 17.32 8.37 -4.71
C MET A 20 18.44 8.06 -3.70
N ASN A 21 18.36 8.66 -2.51
CA ASN A 21 19.18 8.28 -1.37
C ASN A 21 18.30 7.53 -0.37
N SER A 22 18.57 6.26 -0.19
CA SER A 22 17.82 5.33 0.67
C SER A 22 18.78 4.65 1.65
N PRO A 23 19.19 5.33 2.72
CA PRO A 23 20.05 4.74 3.73
C PRO A 23 19.38 3.54 4.38
N ARG A 24 20.17 2.63 4.93
CA ARG A 24 19.64 1.49 5.66
C ARG A 24 18.72 1.96 6.79
N LEU A 25 17.56 1.31 6.94
CA LEU A 25 16.59 1.67 7.96
C LEU A 25 17.19 1.48 9.36
N VAL A 26 17.15 2.54 10.17
CA VAL A 26 17.44 2.45 11.60
C VAL A 26 16.17 1.96 12.30
N LEU A 27 16.27 0.77 12.89
CA LEU A 27 15.15 0.16 13.59
C LEU A 27 14.85 0.95 14.87
N GLY A 28 13.57 1.17 15.16
CA GLY A 28 13.10 1.76 16.42
C GLY A 28 13.21 0.77 17.59
N PRO A 29 12.74 1.17 18.79
CA PRO A 29 12.71 0.29 19.95
C PRO A 29 11.77 -0.90 19.72
N PRO A 30 11.95 -2.00 20.46
CA PRO A 30 11.01 -3.12 20.47
C PRO A 30 9.59 -2.68 20.89
N VAL A 31 8.58 -3.16 20.18
CA VAL A 31 7.16 -2.87 20.46
C VAL A 31 6.38 -4.11 20.88
N ARG A 32 6.79 -5.30 20.39
CA ARG A 32 6.15 -6.58 20.69
C ARG A 32 7.16 -7.73 20.59
N ASN A 33 7.15 -8.65 21.55
CA ASN A 33 8.00 -9.86 21.56
C ASN A 33 9.49 -9.56 21.31
N GLY A 34 9.99 -8.44 21.82
CA GLY A 34 11.39 -8.02 21.61
C GLY A 34 11.71 -7.52 20.20
N LYS A 35 10.71 -7.41 19.30
CA LYS A 35 10.89 -6.97 17.92
C LYS A 35 10.40 -5.52 17.71
N PRO A 36 11.15 -4.70 16.94
CA PRO A 36 10.68 -3.38 16.47
C PRO A 36 9.49 -3.51 15.51
N TYR A 37 8.66 -2.46 15.45
CA TYR A 37 7.52 -2.39 14.52
C TYR A 37 7.90 -2.70 13.06
N ALA A 38 8.99 -2.12 12.57
CA ALA A 38 9.42 -2.30 11.18
C ALA A 38 9.79 -3.75 10.83
N VAL A 39 10.25 -4.53 11.83
CA VAL A 39 10.54 -5.96 11.66
C VAL A 39 9.24 -6.75 11.57
N ILE A 40 8.28 -6.50 12.47
CA ILE A 40 6.99 -7.22 12.50
C ILE A 40 6.15 -6.87 11.27
N ALA A 41 6.12 -5.59 10.89
CA ALA A 41 5.38 -5.10 9.74
C ALA A 41 6.12 -5.33 8.40
N HIS A 42 7.26 -6.02 8.41
CA HIS A 42 8.08 -6.31 7.23
C HIS A 42 8.42 -5.08 6.37
N THR A 43 8.67 -3.93 7.00
CA THR A 43 9.12 -2.72 6.28
C THR A 43 10.51 -2.95 5.69
N ALA A 44 10.72 -2.56 4.45
CA ALA A 44 12.00 -2.67 3.76
C ALA A 44 13.14 -2.00 4.53
N GLN A 45 14.22 -2.74 4.79
CA GLN A 45 15.33 -2.26 5.62
C GLN A 45 16.50 -1.71 4.77
N SER A 46 16.50 -1.98 3.48
CA SER A 46 17.54 -1.52 2.55
C SER A 46 16.99 -1.29 1.15
N VAL A 47 17.76 -0.60 0.33
CA VAL A 47 17.43 -0.33 -1.08
C VAL A 47 17.38 -1.59 -1.94
N THR A 48 17.93 -2.72 -1.45
CA THR A 48 17.91 -4.02 -2.16
C THR A 48 16.48 -4.46 -2.47
N ALA A 49 15.55 -4.25 -1.56
CA ALA A 49 14.13 -4.57 -1.78
C ALA A 49 13.55 -3.77 -2.96
N PHE A 50 13.82 -2.45 -3.02
CA PHE A 50 13.38 -1.62 -4.15
C PHE A 50 13.89 -2.18 -5.47
N VAL A 51 15.21 -2.40 -5.58
CA VAL A 51 15.84 -2.86 -6.83
C VAL A 51 15.32 -4.21 -7.29
N ALA A 52 15.12 -5.14 -6.35
CA ALA A 52 14.62 -6.48 -6.67
C ALA A 52 13.17 -6.46 -7.18
N ILE A 53 12.29 -5.73 -6.48
CA ILE A 53 10.87 -5.60 -6.84
C ILE A 53 10.73 -4.82 -8.15
N ASP A 54 11.44 -3.70 -8.32
CA ASP A 54 11.43 -2.90 -9.53
C ASP A 54 11.81 -3.74 -10.76
N LYS A 55 12.92 -4.47 -10.70
CA LYS A 55 13.35 -5.36 -11.79
C LYS A 55 12.32 -6.46 -12.10
N ALA A 56 11.70 -7.04 -11.09
CA ALA A 56 10.68 -8.07 -11.27
C ALA A 56 9.42 -7.49 -11.95
N LEU A 57 8.99 -6.30 -11.53
CA LEU A 57 7.88 -5.57 -12.13
C LEU A 57 8.17 -5.19 -13.58
N HIS A 58 9.35 -4.65 -13.85
CA HIS A 58 9.79 -4.31 -15.21
C HIS A 58 9.79 -5.55 -16.12
N ALA A 59 10.35 -6.67 -15.66
CA ALA A 59 10.34 -7.94 -16.41
C ALA A 59 8.93 -8.49 -16.65
N ALA A 60 7.97 -8.12 -15.81
CA ALA A 60 6.56 -8.48 -15.94
C ALA A 60 5.76 -7.53 -16.85
N GLY A 61 6.40 -6.48 -17.40
CA GLY A 61 5.75 -5.50 -18.28
C GLY A 61 5.01 -4.39 -17.51
N VAL A 62 5.39 -4.13 -16.25
CA VAL A 62 4.93 -2.97 -15.50
C VAL A 62 5.90 -1.83 -15.71
N SER A 63 5.39 -0.64 -16.03
CA SER A 63 6.20 0.57 -16.17
C SER A 63 6.66 1.05 -14.78
N VAL A 64 7.91 0.81 -14.46
CA VAL A 64 8.63 1.28 -13.27
C VAL A 64 9.86 2.09 -13.72
N PRO A 65 10.51 2.90 -12.86
CA PRO A 65 11.67 3.68 -13.24
C PRO A 65 12.82 2.79 -13.71
N GLU A 66 13.39 3.05 -14.90
CA GLU A 66 14.65 2.42 -15.29
C GLU A 66 15.76 2.75 -14.28
N ILE A 67 16.47 1.73 -13.79
CA ILE A 67 17.60 1.90 -12.87
C ILE A 67 18.88 2.09 -13.70
N HIS A 68 19.31 3.33 -13.88
CA HIS A 68 20.51 3.68 -14.64
C HIS A 68 21.81 3.36 -13.91
N ALA A 69 21.83 3.51 -12.57
CA ALA A 69 22.96 3.15 -11.72
C ALA A 69 22.49 2.79 -10.31
N GLN A 70 23.24 1.93 -9.63
CA GLN A 70 22.92 1.52 -8.27
C GLN A 70 24.17 1.33 -7.42
N ASP A 71 24.10 1.79 -6.16
CA ASP A 71 25.04 1.43 -5.09
C ASP A 71 24.24 0.84 -3.93
N LEU A 72 24.10 -0.47 -3.91
CA LEU A 72 23.31 -1.18 -2.89
C LEU A 72 23.90 -1.08 -1.48
N LYS A 73 25.23 -0.85 -1.38
CA LYS A 73 25.93 -0.75 -0.10
C LYS A 73 25.66 0.60 0.57
N GLN A 74 25.71 1.68 -0.19
CA GLN A 74 25.46 3.03 0.32
C GLN A 74 23.99 3.44 0.21
N GLY A 75 23.17 2.73 -0.57
CA GLY A 75 21.75 3.00 -0.73
C GLY A 75 21.42 4.08 -1.76
N PHE A 76 22.26 4.27 -2.79
CA PHE A 76 22.01 5.23 -3.86
C PHE A 76 21.51 4.54 -5.13
N LEU A 77 20.49 5.14 -5.75
CA LEU A 77 20.02 4.76 -7.08
C LEU A 77 19.90 6.00 -7.97
N LEU A 78 20.27 5.85 -9.23
CA LEU A 78 19.96 6.82 -10.28
C LEU A 78 18.85 6.24 -11.15
N LEU A 79 17.68 6.87 -11.11
CA LEU A 79 16.43 6.35 -11.68
C LEU A 79 15.96 7.22 -12.86
N GLU A 80 15.19 6.63 -13.77
CA GLU A 80 14.38 7.37 -14.74
C GLU A 80 13.42 8.32 -14.01
N HIS A 81 13.24 9.52 -14.57
CA HIS A 81 12.19 10.44 -14.14
C HIS A 81 10.94 10.19 -14.98
N LEU A 82 9.94 9.53 -14.40
CA LEU A 82 8.71 9.11 -15.09
C LEU A 82 7.74 10.25 -15.42
N GLY A 83 8.04 11.48 -15.01
CA GLY A 83 7.14 12.63 -15.09
C GLY A 83 6.58 13.03 -13.72
N ALA A 84 5.60 13.94 -13.74
CA ALA A 84 4.99 14.46 -12.52
C ALA A 84 3.46 14.52 -12.61
N GLU A 85 2.85 14.05 -13.69
CA GLU A 85 1.39 14.06 -13.83
C GLU A 85 0.78 12.97 -12.96
N GLY A 86 -0.18 13.35 -12.12
CA GLY A 86 -0.82 12.43 -11.17
C GLY A 86 -2.27 12.10 -11.55
N PHE A 87 -3.06 11.78 -10.55
CA PHE A 87 -4.44 11.29 -10.67
C PHE A 87 -5.50 12.36 -10.45
N LEU A 88 -5.08 13.62 -10.24
CA LEU A 88 -6.00 14.75 -10.04
C LEU A 88 -6.10 15.60 -11.29
N GLY A 89 -7.32 16.07 -11.58
CA GLY A 89 -7.57 17.10 -12.58
C GLY A 89 -7.16 18.48 -12.09
N GLN A 90 -7.25 19.47 -12.98
CA GLN A 90 -6.94 20.89 -12.65
C GLN A 90 -7.82 21.45 -11.52
N ASN A 91 -9.01 20.89 -11.33
CA ASN A 91 -9.93 21.25 -10.24
C ASN A 91 -9.62 20.53 -8.91
N GLY A 92 -8.55 19.72 -8.84
CA GLY A 92 -8.18 18.93 -7.66
C GLY A 92 -9.02 17.67 -7.45
N GLU A 93 -9.96 17.35 -8.36
CA GLU A 93 -10.79 16.16 -8.27
C GLU A 93 -10.11 14.93 -8.89
N PRO A 94 -10.38 13.72 -8.37
CA PRO A 94 -9.82 12.49 -8.90
C PRO A 94 -10.38 12.19 -10.31
N ILE A 95 -9.46 11.84 -11.23
CA ILE A 95 -9.79 11.45 -12.60
C ILE A 95 -10.16 9.98 -12.62
N ALA A 96 -11.46 9.68 -12.68
CA ALA A 96 -12.01 8.33 -12.55
C ALA A 96 -11.43 7.32 -13.57
N GLU A 97 -11.10 7.78 -14.79
CA GLU A 97 -10.46 6.95 -15.83
C GLU A 97 -9.08 6.45 -15.41
N ARG A 98 -8.30 7.28 -14.69
CA ARG A 98 -6.95 6.90 -14.23
C ARG A 98 -7.03 5.85 -13.13
N TYR A 99 -8.02 5.96 -12.23
CA TYR A 99 -8.28 4.94 -11.21
C TYR A 99 -8.73 3.60 -11.83
N ALA A 100 -9.59 3.64 -12.85
CA ALA A 100 -9.99 2.44 -13.57
C ALA A 100 -8.80 1.78 -14.30
N ALA A 101 -7.98 2.57 -15.02
CA ALA A 101 -6.79 2.06 -15.68
C ALA A 101 -5.77 1.46 -14.70
N ALA A 102 -5.59 2.08 -13.51
CA ALA A 102 -4.73 1.53 -12.46
C ALA A 102 -5.28 0.22 -11.88
N ALA A 103 -6.61 0.08 -11.77
CA ALA A 103 -7.23 -1.18 -11.36
C ALA A 103 -7.05 -2.30 -12.41
N GLU A 104 -7.10 -1.96 -13.70
CA GLU A 104 -6.79 -2.92 -14.79
C GLU A 104 -5.31 -3.36 -14.74
N LEU A 105 -4.38 -2.44 -14.44
CA LEU A 105 -2.97 -2.79 -14.23
C LEU A 105 -2.81 -3.74 -13.04
N LEU A 106 -3.46 -3.48 -11.90
CA LEU A 106 -3.46 -4.40 -10.76
C LEU A 106 -4.02 -5.78 -11.14
N ALA A 107 -5.11 -5.83 -11.92
CA ALA A 107 -5.69 -7.08 -12.37
C ALA A 107 -4.68 -7.91 -13.20
N MET A 108 -3.94 -7.28 -14.09
CA MET A 108 -2.86 -7.91 -14.86
C MET A 108 -1.74 -8.41 -13.94
N MET A 109 -1.29 -7.59 -12.99
CA MET A 109 -0.23 -7.95 -12.06
C MET A 109 -0.65 -9.11 -11.15
N HIS A 110 -1.85 -9.07 -10.60
CA HIS A 110 -2.39 -10.10 -9.71
C HIS A 110 -2.70 -11.42 -10.42
N GLY A 111 -2.81 -11.40 -11.75
CA GLY A 111 -2.93 -12.60 -12.57
C GLY A 111 -1.62 -13.36 -12.82
N LYS A 112 -0.46 -12.77 -12.43
CA LYS A 112 0.85 -13.38 -12.63
C LYS A 112 1.30 -14.20 -11.42
N ALA A 113 2.12 -15.21 -11.66
CA ALA A 113 2.89 -15.88 -10.62
C ALA A 113 4.15 -15.04 -10.30
N TRP A 114 4.40 -14.81 -9.03
CA TRP A 114 5.56 -14.07 -8.56
C TRP A 114 6.47 -14.98 -7.72
N PRO A 115 7.80 -14.91 -7.92
CA PRO A 115 8.73 -15.66 -7.08
C PRO A 115 8.85 -15.05 -5.68
N ASP A 116 9.03 -15.88 -4.68
CA ASP A 116 9.27 -15.44 -3.29
C ASP A 116 10.63 -14.77 -3.12
N ARG A 117 11.56 -15.02 -4.05
CA ARG A 117 12.93 -14.53 -4.02
C ARG A 117 13.28 -13.86 -5.34
N MET A 118 13.62 -12.57 -5.28
CA MET A 118 13.86 -11.72 -6.44
C MET A 118 15.30 -11.21 -6.45
N ALA A 119 15.93 -11.18 -7.64
CA ALA A 119 17.31 -10.74 -7.80
C ALA A 119 17.40 -9.20 -7.86
N ALA A 120 18.27 -8.61 -7.03
CA ALA A 120 18.63 -7.19 -7.09
C ALA A 120 19.91 -6.96 -7.93
N ALA A 121 20.90 -7.87 -7.79
CA ALA A 121 22.16 -7.86 -8.53
C ALA A 121 22.74 -9.29 -8.58
N PRO A 122 23.80 -9.56 -9.34
CA PRO A 122 24.46 -10.87 -9.32
C PRO A 122 24.83 -11.31 -7.91
N GLY A 123 24.24 -12.43 -7.45
CA GLY A 123 24.44 -12.97 -6.12
C GLY A 123 23.72 -12.22 -4.98
N ILE A 124 22.97 -11.15 -5.26
CA ILE A 124 22.22 -10.38 -4.26
C ILE A 124 20.73 -10.52 -4.53
N PHE A 125 20.00 -10.98 -3.54
CA PHE A 125 18.58 -11.26 -3.64
C PHE A 125 17.80 -10.56 -2.53
N HIS A 126 16.51 -10.42 -2.73
CA HIS A 126 15.52 -10.02 -1.76
C HIS A 126 14.49 -11.15 -1.63
N ASP A 127 14.31 -11.66 -0.43
CA ASP A 127 13.23 -12.59 -0.10
C ASP A 127 12.00 -11.73 0.23
N VAL A 128 10.93 -11.87 -0.56
CA VAL A 128 9.70 -11.09 -0.40
C VAL A 128 8.93 -11.63 0.80
N PRO A 129 8.76 -10.86 1.89
CA PRO A 129 8.09 -11.37 3.07
C PRO A 129 6.60 -11.61 2.84
N PRO A 130 5.96 -12.55 3.58
CA PRO A 130 4.52 -12.69 3.59
C PRO A 130 3.87 -11.53 4.37
N PHE A 131 2.70 -11.07 3.94
CA PHE A 131 1.82 -10.25 4.78
C PHE A 131 1.08 -11.18 5.74
N ASP A 132 1.80 -11.63 6.76
CA ASP A 132 1.32 -12.60 7.74
C ASP A 132 0.37 -11.96 8.78
N ARG A 133 -0.22 -12.81 9.60
CA ARG A 133 -1.17 -12.38 10.65
C ARG A 133 -0.52 -11.40 11.64
N GLU A 134 0.74 -11.60 12.01
CA GLU A 134 1.44 -10.72 12.95
C GLU A 134 1.61 -9.32 12.34
N ALA A 135 1.94 -9.24 11.05
CA ALA A 135 2.04 -7.99 10.31
C ALA A 135 0.66 -7.31 10.15
N MET A 136 -0.39 -8.07 9.82
CA MET A 136 -1.75 -7.52 9.69
C MET A 136 -2.25 -6.93 11.01
N LEU A 137 -2.02 -7.64 12.13
CA LEU A 137 -2.45 -7.20 13.46
C LEU A 137 -1.64 -6.01 13.97
N ILE A 138 -0.31 -6.02 13.87
CA ILE A 138 0.50 -4.90 14.36
C ILE A 138 0.19 -3.58 13.61
N GLU A 139 -0.22 -3.69 12.35
CA GLU A 139 -0.70 -2.54 11.60
C GLU A 139 -2.09 -2.07 12.06
N ALA A 140 -3.04 -2.99 12.24
CA ALA A 140 -4.38 -2.67 12.74
C ALA A 140 -4.31 -2.07 14.15
N ASP A 141 -3.41 -2.54 15.00
CA ASP A 141 -3.19 -2.06 16.37
C ASP A 141 -2.81 -0.58 16.46
N LEU A 142 -2.29 0.00 15.39
CA LEU A 142 -2.04 1.45 15.38
C LEU A 142 -3.31 2.27 15.67
N MET A 143 -4.49 1.72 15.38
CA MET A 143 -5.75 2.34 15.74
C MET A 143 -5.94 2.42 17.25
N VAL A 144 -5.77 1.31 17.95
CA VAL A 144 -5.94 1.27 19.42
C VAL A 144 -4.78 1.88 20.18
N ASP A 145 -3.59 1.92 19.57
CA ASP A 145 -2.39 2.52 20.16
C ASP A 145 -2.35 4.04 20.05
N TRP A 146 -2.95 4.61 18.98
CA TRP A 146 -2.84 6.05 18.71
C TRP A 146 -4.16 6.76 18.52
N TYR A 147 -5.09 6.20 17.73
CA TYR A 147 -6.34 6.88 17.40
C TYR A 147 -7.33 6.84 18.57
N VAL A 148 -7.51 5.69 19.22
CA VAL A 148 -8.37 5.56 20.41
C VAL A 148 -7.89 6.47 21.55
N PRO A 149 -6.58 6.51 21.93
CA PRO A 149 -6.10 7.47 22.91
C PRO A 149 -6.31 8.94 22.53
N MET A 150 -6.23 9.29 21.26
CA MET A 150 -6.55 10.65 20.80
C MET A 150 -8.02 11.00 21.07
N LEU A 151 -8.94 10.07 20.87
CA LEU A 151 -10.38 10.31 21.09
C LEU A 151 -10.77 10.31 22.56
N THR A 152 -10.18 9.40 23.35
CA THR A 152 -10.62 9.13 24.74
C THR A 152 -9.78 9.85 25.80
N GLY A 153 -8.63 10.38 25.40
CA GLY A 153 -7.66 11.00 26.32
C GLY A 153 -6.86 10.00 27.17
N LYS A 154 -7.05 8.68 26.98
CA LYS A 154 -6.37 7.63 27.75
C LYS A 154 -6.05 6.40 26.89
N PRO A 155 -5.03 5.60 27.25
CA PRO A 155 -4.71 4.36 26.57
C PRO A 155 -5.90 3.38 26.55
N ALA A 156 -5.95 2.54 25.52
CA ALA A 156 -6.91 1.46 25.43
C ALA A 156 -6.72 0.45 26.60
N GLY A 157 -7.80 0.13 27.31
CA GLY A 157 -7.73 -0.82 28.41
C GLY A 157 -7.66 -2.28 27.91
N ASN A 158 -7.18 -3.19 28.78
CA ASN A 158 -6.96 -4.60 28.43
C ASN A 158 -8.21 -5.31 27.88
N ALA A 159 -9.38 -5.01 28.42
CA ALA A 159 -10.63 -5.61 27.95
C ALA A 159 -10.97 -5.18 26.51
N LEU A 160 -10.77 -3.89 26.18
CA LEU A 160 -10.92 -3.37 24.82
C LEU A 160 -9.92 -4.02 23.87
N LEU A 161 -8.64 -4.09 24.25
CA LEU A 161 -7.59 -4.73 23.43
C LEU A 161 -7.89 -6.20 23.17
N ALA A 162 -8.34 -6.95 24.19
CA ALA A 162 -8.69 -8.36 24.04
C ALA A 162 -9.88 -8.54 23.08
N GLY A 163 -10.94 -7.72 23.21
CA GLY A 163 -12.07 -7.72 22.30
C GLY A 163 -11.66 -7.35 20.86
N TYR A 164 -10.85 -6.31 20.70
CA TYR A 164 -10.31 -5.86 19.41
C TYR A 164 -9.56 -6.98 18.69
N HIS A 165 -8.61 -7.62 19.38
CA HIS A 165 -7.85 -8.74 18.81
C HIS A 165 -8.71 -9.96 18.50
N ASN A 166 -9.71 -10.25 19.34
CA ASN A 166 -10.64 -11.34 19.09
C ASN A 166 -11.44 -11.13 17.80
N GLU A 167 -12.01 -9.93 17.60
CA GLU A 167 -12.77 -9.63 16.38
C GLU A 167 -11.86 -9.59 15.14
N TRP A 168 -10.67 -8.99 15.24
CA TRP A 168 -9.72 -9.01 14.11
C TRP A 168 -9.28 -10.43 13.75
N ASN A 169 -9.01 -11.31 14.72
CA ASN A 169 -8.63 -12.69 14.40
C ASN A 169 -9.74 -13.42 13.65
N LYS A 170 -11.00 -13.29 14.07
CA LYS A 170 -12.16 -13.88 13.35
C LYS A 170 -12.25 -13.38 11.91
N VAL A 171 -12.04 -12.08 11.70
CA VAL A 171 -12.10 -11.46 10.38
C VAL A 171 -10.93 -11.92 9.50
N LEU A 172 -9.72 -12.00 10.06
CA LEU A 172 -8.53 -12.45 9.32
C LEU A 172 -8.59 -13.94 8.97
N ASP A 173 -9.26 -14.77 9.76
CA ASP A 173 -9.51 -16.19 9.42
C ASP A 173 -10.31 -16.34 8.12
N ARG A 174 -11.15 -15.37 7.79
CA ARG A 174 -11.95 -15.35 6.54
C ARG A 174 -11.14 -15.07 5.28
N LEU A 175 -9.88 -14.65 5.41
CA LEU A 175 -8.96 -14.52 4.27
C LEU A 175 -8.42 -15.86 3.77
N GLU A 176 -8.67 -16.95 4.52
CA GLU A 176 -8.35 -18.30 4.07
C GLU A 176 -9.09 -18.59 2.74
N GLY A 177 -8.34 -18.99 1.71
CA GLY A 177 -8.87 -19.17 0.36
C GLY A 177 -8.94 -17.93 -0.50
N SER A 178 -8.65 -16.73 0.01
CA SER A 178 -8.47 -15.54 -0.83
C SER A 178 -7.19 -15.64 -1.67
N GLN A 179 -7.15 -14.92 -2.79
CA GLN A 179 -5.96 -14.90 -3.63
C GLN A 179 -4.82 -14.11 -2.99
N TYR A 180 -3.66 -14.73 -2.80
CA TYR A 180 -2.40 -14.10 -2.42
C TYR A 180 -1.50 -13.92 -3.63
N THR A 181 -0.81 -12.79 -3.70
CA THR A 181 0.06 -12.40 -4.82
C THR A 181 1.10 -11.37 -4.34
N LEU A 182 1.96 -10.89 -5.25
CA LEU A 182 2.77 -9.71 -4.98
C LEU A 182 1.86 -8.51 -4.76
N MET A 183 1.82 -8.02 -3.54
CA MET A 183 1.07 -6.86 -3.06
C MET A 183 2.06 -5.70 -2.86
N LEU A 184 1.86 -4.58 -3.54
CA LEU A 184 2.76 -3.41 -3.46
C LEU A 184 2.57 -2.60 -2.18
N ARG A 185 1.44 -2.79 -1.47
CA ARG A 185 1.10 -2.17 -0.17
C ARG A 185 0.79 -0.67 -0.25
N ASP A 186 1.58 0.09 -1.01
CA ASP A 186 1.40 1.53 -1.18
C ASP A 186 1.00 1.90 -2.63
N PHE A 187 0.15 1.07 -3.25
CA PHE A 187 -0.40 1.33 -4.57
C PHE A 187 -1.56 2.34 -4.48
N HIS A 188 -1.25 3.63 -4.54
CA HIS A 188 -2.19 4.74 -4.45
C HIS A 188 -1.70 5.95 -5.27
N SER A 189 -2.56 6.95 -5.51
CA SER A 189 -2.32 7.99 -6.50
C SER A 189 -0.97 8.73 -6.42
N PRO A 190 -0.39 9.05 -5.25
CA PRO A 190 0.93 9.67 -5.21
C PRO A 190 2.08 8.81 -5.72
N ASN A 191 1.89 7.48 -5.74
CA ASN A 191 2.90 6.52 -6.18
C ASN A 191 2.65 5.98 -7.58
N ILE A 192 1.71 6.61 -8.33
CA ILE A 192 1.38 6.23 -9.70
C ILE A 192 1.45 7.48 -10.57
N ILE A 193 2.40 7.51 -11.48
CA ILE A 193 2.62 8.63 -12.41
C ILE A 193 1.85 8.36 -13.70
N TRP A 194 1.04 9.34 -14.13
CA TRP A 194 0.35 9.23 -15.40
C TRP A 194 1.25 9.69 -16.55
N ARG A 195 1.47 8.81 -17.51
CA ARG A 195 2.31 9.03 -18.68
C ARG A 195 1.39 9.12 -19.91
N GLY A 196 0.79 10.28 -20.12
CA GLY A 196 -0.24 10.50 -21.15
C GLY A 196 0.24 10.31 -22.60
N ASP A 197 1.56 10.33 -22.81
CA ASP A 197 2.22 10.04 -24.09
C ASP A 197 2.37 8.54 -24.41
N ARG A 198 2.03 7.67 -23.46
CA ARG A 198 2.11 6.20 -23.58
C ARG A 198 0.74 5.58 -23.81
N ALA A 199 0.71 4.30 -24.15
CA ALA A 199 -0.51 3.54 -24.42
C ALA A 199 -0.64 2.33 -23.46
N GLY A 200 -1.84 1.80 -23.33
CA GLY A 200 -2.10 0.62 -22.48
C GLY A 200 -1.66 0.82 -21.04
N HIS A 201 -1.06 -0.20 -20.43
CA HIS A 201 -0.55 -0.13 -19.05
C HIS A 201 0.72 0.72 -18.90
N ASP A 202 1.47 0.98 -19.99
CA ASP A 202 2.67 1.84 -19.95
C ASP A 202 2.35 3.29 -19.58
N ARG A 203 1.06 3.68 -19.61
CA ARG A 203 0.60 4.98 -19.10
C ARG A 203 0.71 5.13 -17.58
N LEU A 204 0.96 4.05 -16.86
CA LEU A 204 0.96 4.00 -15.40
C LEU A 204 2.35 3.68 -14.90
N GLY A 205 3.15 4.72 -14.63
CA GLY A 205 4.47 4.54 -14.01
C GLY A 205 4.35 4.34 -12.51
N VAL A 206 4.75 3.17 -12.01
CA VAL A 206 4.64 2.80 -10.60
C VAL A 206 5.95 3.07 -9.87
N VAL A 207 5.90 3.74 -8.72
CA VAL A 207 7.05 4.09 -7.88
C VAL A 207 6.83 3.64 -6.44
N ASP A 208 7.88 3.72 -5.60
CA ASP A 208 7.83 3.43 -4.15
C ASP A 208 7.45 1.96 -3.82
N VAL A 209 8.04 1.02 -4.56
CA VAL A 209 7.64 -0.41 -4.56
C VAL A 209 8.34 -1.30 -3.51
N GLN A 210 9.29 -0.77 -2.73
CA GLN A 210 10.16 -1.56 -1.85
C GLN A 210 9.48 -2.26 -0.69
N ASP A 211 8.31 -1.78 -0.26
CA ASP A 211 7.57 -2.38 0.86
C ASP A 211 6.58 -3.48 0.40
N ALA A 212 6.78 -4.01 -0.82
CA ALA A 212 5.97 -5.09 -1.38
C ALA A 212 6.10 -6.38 -0.57
N LEU A 213 4.99 -7.11 -0.45
CA LEU A 213 4.85 -8.36 0.30
C LEU A 213 4.08 -9.38 -0.54
N ILE A 214 4.13 -10.66 -0.16
CA ILE A 214 3.16 -11.64 -0.65
C ILE A 214 1.92 -11.56 0.26
N GLY A 215 0.82 -11.08 -0.26
CA GLY A 215 -0.39 -10.82 0.52
C GLY A 215 -1.68 -10.88 -0.30
N PRO A 216 -2.84 -10.62 0.35
CA PRO A 216 -4.12 -10.62 -0.34
C PRO A 216 -4.15 -9.60 -1.47
N ALA A 217 -4.44 -10.03 -2.71
CA ALA A 217 -4.58 -9.16 -3.89
C ALA A 217 -5.51 -7.97 -3.65
N ALA A 218 -6.52 -8.17 -2.82
CA ALA A 218 -7.52 -7.18 -2.47
C ALA A 218 -6.95 -5.95 -1.74
N TYR A 219 -5.77 -6.05 -1.09
CA TYR A 219 -5.16 -4.94 -0.36
C TYR A 219 -4.81 -3.76 -1.27
N ASP A 220 -4.14 -4.01 -2.40
CA ASP A 220 -3.74 -2.96 -3.33
C ASP A 220 -4.95 -2.31 -4.00
N VAL A 221 -5.99 -3.10 -4.27
CA VAL A 221 -7.25 -2.57 -4.79
C VAL A 221 -7.92 -1.66 -3.75
N ALA A 222 -7.90 -2.04 -2.46
CA ALA A 222 -8.39 -1.19 -1.38
C ALA A 222 -7.52 0.07 -1.20
N SER A 223 -6.20 -0.04 -1.37
CA SER A 223 -5.27 1.08 -1.33
C SER A 223 -5.57 2.12 -2.41
N LEU A 224 -5.91 1.67 -3.61
CA LEU A 224 -6.28 2.51 -4.75
C LEU A 224 -7.70 3.08 -4.60
N ALA A 225 -8.70 2.22 -4.38
CA ALA A 225 -10.11 2.59 -4.38
C ALA A 225 -10.55 3.40 -3.14
N MET A 226 -9.75 3.34 -2.05
CA MET A 226 -9.91 4.15 -0.84
C MET A 226 -8.61 4.93 -0.56
N ASP A 227 -8.17 5.70 -1.54
CA ASP A 227 -6.91 6.48 -1.47
C ASP A 227 -6.90 7.43 -0.27
N ALA A 228 -5.90 7.28 0.59
CA ALA A 228 -5.79 8.09 1.80
C ALA A 228 -5.46 9.56 1.56
N ARG A 229 -4.93 9.89 0.39
CA ARG A 229 -4.49 11.25 0.02
C ARG A 229 -5.54 12.03 -0.77
N VAL A 230 -6.45 11.33 -1.44
CA VAL A 230 -7.49 11.88 -2.31
C VAL A 230 -8.88 11.43 -1.82
N THR A 231 -9.87 12.30 -1.88
CA THR A 231 -11.24 11.91 -1.52
C THR A 231 -11.87 11.14 -2.67
N ILE A 232 -12.03 9.83 -2.48
CA ILE A 232 -12.68 8.95 -3.45
C ILE A 232 -14.17 8.82 -3.12
N SER A 233 -15.02 9.27 -4.04
CA SER A 233 -16.46 9.10 -3.90
C SER A 233 -16.86 7.63 -4.06
N PRO A 234 -18.02 7.21 -3.50
CA PRO A 234 -18.55 5.86 -3.73
C PRO A 234 -18.69 5.50 -5.22
N LYS A 235 -18.94 6.50 -6.08
CA LYS A 235 -19.04 6.30 -7.54
C LYS A 235 -17.68 5.94 -8.15
N ILE A 236 -16.61 6.62 -7.75
CA ILE A 236 -15.26 6.35 -8.26
C ILE A 236 -14.75 5.01 -7.69
N GLU A 237 -14.97 4.75 -6.38
CA GLU A 237 -14.66 3.47 -5.77
C GLU A 237 -15.32 2.31 -6.53
N LYS A 238 -16.63 2.39 -6.76
CA LYS A 238 -17.36 1.37 -7.53
C LYS A 238 -16.77 1.18 -8.92
N ARG A 239 -16.49 2.25 -9.65
CA ARG A 239 -15.90 2.20 -11.00
C ARG A 239 -14.52 1.52 -10.98
N THR A 240 -13.70 1.82 -9.98
CA THR A 240 -12.38 1.20 -9.79
C THR A 240 -12.50 -0.30 -9.55
N LEU A 241 -13.42 -0.70 -8.67
CA LEU A 241 -13.70 -2.12 -8.40
C LEU A 241 -14.26 -2.84 -9.62
N ASP A 242 -15.22 -2.23 -10.33
CA ASP A 242 -15.80 -2.83 -11.52
C ASP A 242 -14.74 -3.05 -12.61
N ALA A 243 -13.81 -2.10 -12.81
CA ALA A 243 -12.72 -2.23 -13.77
C ALA A 243 -11.78 -3.39 -13.40
N TYR A 244 -11.40 -3.52 -12.12
CA TYR A 244 -10.61 -4.64 -11.64
C TYR A 244 -11.31 -5.98 -11.88
N VAL A 245 -12.56 -6.11 -11.45
CA VAL A 245 -13.36 -7.33 -11.57
C VAL A 245 -13.54 -7.74 -13.03
N ALA A 246 -13.89 -6.79 -13.90
CA ALA A 246 -14.03 -7.04 -15.34
C ALA A 246 -12.73 -7.54 -15.97
N ALA A 247 -11.59 -6.91 -15.64
CA ALA A 247 -10.29 -7.32 -16.14
C ALA A 247 -9.89 -8.73 -15.64
N ARG A 248 -10.21 -9.07 -14.38
CA ARG A 248 -9.96 -10.40 -13.81
C ARG A 248 -10.81 -11.48 -14.50
N HIS A 249 -12.10 -11.23 -14.72
CA HIS A 249 -12.98 -12.14 -15.46
C HIS A 249 -12.52 -12.35 -16.92
N ALA A 250 -12.08 -11.28 -17.58
CA ALA A 250 -11.55 -11.36 -18.92
C ALA A 250 -10.25 -12.18 -19.03
N ALA A 251 -9.45 -12.21 -17.94
CA ALA A 251 -8.21 -12.98 -17.89
C ALA A 251 -8.40 -14.47 -17.54
N GLY A 252 -9.56 -14.90 -17.06
CA GLY A 252 -9.85 -16.29 -16.73
C GLY A 252 -10.75 -16.49 -15.52
N ALA A 253 -10.60 -17.64 -14.86
CA ALA A 253 -11.38 -17.98 -13.67
C ALA A 253 -11.09 -17.00 -12.51
N PHE A 254 -12.13 -16.43 -11.95
CA PHE A 254 -12.03 -15.46 -10.86
C PHE A 254 -13.21 -15.60 -9.90
N ASP A 255 -12.91 -15.82 -8.62
CA ASP A 255 -13.92 -15.82 -7.55
C ASP A 255 -14.16 -14.39 -7.06
N GLU A 256 -15.15 -13.76 -7.67
CA GLU A 256 -15.54 -12.39 -7.33
C GLU A 256 -16.08 -12.28 -5.91
N ALA A 257 -16.80 -13.28 -5.41
CA ALA A 257 -17.39 -13.24 -4.06
C ALA A 257 -16.29 -13.27 -3.01
N ALA A 258 -15.34 -14.18 -3.11
CA ALA A 258 -14.17 -14.23 -2.23
C ALA A 258 -13.31 -12.95 -2.33
N PHE A 259 -13.14 -12.40 -3.54
CA PHE A 259 -12.44 -11.13 -3.71
C PHE A 259 -13.16 -9.97 -3.02
N ARG A 260 -14.47 -9.82 -3.15
CA ARG A 260 -15.23 -8.73 -2.53
C ARG A 260 -15.20 -8.80 -1.01
N GLU A 261 -15.25 -9.99 -0.46
CA GLU A 261 -15.07 -10.20 0.99
C GLU A 261 -13.65 -9.81 1.42
N ALA A 262 -12.62 -10.31 0.74
CA ALA A 262 -11.24 -9.94 1.01
C ALA A 262 -10.99 -8.42 0.85
N TYR A 263 -11.63 -7.77 -0.13
CA TYR A 263 -11.58 -6.32 -0.30
C TYR A 263 -12.12 -5.58 0.92
N ALA A 264 -13.29 -5.97 1.42
CA ALA A 264 -13.88 -5.34 2.62
C ALA A 264 -12.96 -5.51 3.84
N ILE A 265 -12.39 -6.71 4.03
CA ILE A 265 -11.46 -7.01 5.12
C ILE A 265 -10.19 -6.14 5.01
N MET A 266 -9.55 -6.11 3.84
CA MET A 266 -8.32 -5.35 3.63
C MET A 266 -8.56 -3.85 3.66
N ALA A 267 -9.72 -3.37 3.19
CA ALA A 267 -10.13 -1.98 3.32
C ALA A 267 -10.30 -1.58 4.79
N ALA A 268 -10.95 -2.42 5.60
CA ALA A 268 -11.09 -2.17 7.04
C ALA A 268 -9.74 -2.18 7.75
N GLN A 269 -8.88 -3.17 7.48
CA GLN A 269 -7.55 -3.30 8.08
C GLN A 269 -6.68 -2.07 7.73
N ARG A 270 -6.61 -1.70 6.46
CA ARG A 270 -5.80 -0.57 6.00
C ARG A 270 -6.30 0.76 6.54
N ASN A 271 -7.60 1.01 6.58
CA ASN A 271 -8.14 2.26 7.10
C ASN A 271 -7.98 2.35 8.64
N SER A 272 -8.10 1.25 9.39
CA SER A 272 -7.75 1.20 10.81
C SER A 272 -6.28 1.55 11.06
N LYS A 273 -5.35 0.95 10.30
CA LYS A 273 -3.93 1.30 10.29
C LYS A 273 -3.72 2.79 10.03
N ILE A 274 -4.36 3.37 9.00
CA ILE A 274 -4.12 4.76 8.58
C ILE A 274 -4.64 5.75 9.62
N LEU A 275 -5.79 5.50 10.27
CA LEU A 275 -6.25 6.32 11.38
C LEU A 275 -5.18 6.45 12.46
N GLY A 276 -4.57 5.33 12.86
CA GLY A 276 -3.48 5.34 13.84
C GLY A 276 -2.21 6.00 13.31
N ILE A 277 -1.82 5.73 12.04
CA ILE A 277 -0.63 6.35 11.43
C ILE A 277 -0.74 7.87 11.41
N PHE A 278 -1.87 8.44 11.03
CA PHE A 278 -2.02 9.90 10.92
C PHE A 278 -1.93 10.57 12.29
N VAL A 279 -2.47 9.96 13.34
CA VAL A 279 -2.30 10.45 14.71
C VAL A 279 -0.84 10.28 15.17
N ARG A 280 -0.21 9.14 14.89
CA ARG A 280 1.20 8.92 15.23
C ARG A 280 2.12 9.94 14.54
N LEU A 281 1.86 10.29 13.28
CA LEU A 281 2.63 11.30 12.54
C LEU A 281 2.51 12.67 13.18
N GLU A 282 1.35 13.03 13.72
CA GLU A 282 1.19 14.29 14.49
C GLU A 282 1.91 14.20 15.83
N LYS A 283 1.61 13.20 16.65
CA LYS A 283 2.07 13.10 18.03
C LYS A 283 3.56 12.82 18.17
N ARG A 284 4.10 11.94 17.33
CA ARG A 284 5.50 11.51 17.39
C ARG A 284 6.41 12.32 16.47
N ASP A 285 5.92 12.63 15.24
CA ASP A 285 6.78 13.16 14.18
C ASP A 285 6.51 14.66 13.91
N GLY A 286 5.60 15.32 14.66
CA GLY A 286 5.30 16.75 14.53
C GLY A 286 4.67 17.13 13.17
N LYS A 287 3.87 16.25 12.57
CA LYS A 287 3.27 16.45 11.25
C LYS A 287 1.74 16.56 11.32
N PRO A 288 1.18 17.65 11.85
CA PRO A 288 -0.25 17.78 12.13
C PRO A 288 -1.12 17.84 10.85
N PHE A 289 -0.56 18.18 9.70
CA PHE A 289 -1.33 18.33 8.46
C PHE A 289 -2.00 17.02 8.00
N TYR A 290 -1.60 15.86 8.51
CA TYR A 290 -2.26 14.58 8.22
C TYR A 290 -3.62 14.44 8.92
N LEU A 291 -3.84 15.12 10.04
CA LEU A 291 -5.11 15.04 10.79
C LEU A 291 -6.32 15.48 9.98
N LYS A 292 -6.14 16.41 9.02
CA LYS A 292 -7.22 16.85 8.12
C LYS A 292 -7.84 15.71 7.28
N HIS A 293 -7.14 14.59 7.16
CA HIS A 293 -7.60 13.43 6.39
C HIS A 293 -8.43 12.43 7.23
N LEU A 294 -8.41 12.53 8.57
CA LEU A 294 -9.13 11.60 9.44
C LEU A 294 -10.62 11.45 9.12
N PRO A 295 -11.40 12.53 8.82
CA PRO A 295 -12.81 12.39 8.47
C PRO A 295 -13.05 11.49 7.26
N ARG A 296 -12.20 11.61 6.23
CA ARG A 296 -12.22 10.76 5.02
C ARG A 296 -11.94 9.30 5.37
N ILE A 297 -10.90 9.02 6.15
CA ILE A 297 -10.52 7.65 6.50
C ILE A 297 -11.60 6.99 7.36
N ARG A 298 -12.26 7.75 8.26
CA ARG A 298 -13.42 7.25 9.00
C ARG A 298 -14.58 6.87 8.09
N ASP A 299 -14.87 7.69 7.06
CA ASP A 299 -15.90 7.37 6.08
C ASP A 299 -15.57 6.10 5.29
N TYR A 300 -14.32 5.93 4.87
CA TYR A 300 -13.86 4.70 4.21
C TYR A 300 -13.99 3.48 5.11
N LEU A 301 -13.56 3.58 6.37
CA LEU A 301 -13.70 2.50 7.33
C LEU A 301 -15.17 2.13 7.55
N ARG A 302 -16.06 3.12 7.73
CA ARG A 302 -17.50 2.89 7.87
C ARG A 302 -18.09 2.17 6.64
N ARG A 303 -17.67 2.54 5.43
CA ARG A 303 -18.09 1.86 4.19
C ARG A 303 -17.61 0.41 4.12
N ALA A 304 -16.37 0.17 4.48
CA ALA A 304 -15.82 -1.19 4.53
C ALA A 304 -16.57 -2.07 5.55
N LEU A 305 -16.80 -1.53 6.75
CA LEU A 305 -17.50 -2.23 7.83
C LEU A 305 -18.97 -2.55 7.53
N ALA A 306 -19.57 -1.92 6.51
CA ALA A 306 -20.94 -2.26 6.07
C ALA A 306 -21.03 -3.64 5.39
N HIS A 307 -19.92 -4.29 5.07
CA HIS A 307 -19.92 -5.64 4.50
C HIS A 307 -20.34 -6.68 5.56
N PRO A 308 -21.26 -7.63 5.26
CA PRO A 308 -21.78 -8.60 6.24
C PRO A 308 -20.68 -9.44 6.93
N ALA A 309 -19.60 -9.76 6.23
CA ALA A 309 -18.45 -10.49 6.80
C ALA A 309 -17.77 -9.76 7.97
N LEU A 310 -18.00 -8.45 8.12
CA LEU A 310 -17.39 -7.59 9.14
C LEU A 310 -18.37 -7.18 10.25
N SER A 311 -19.55 -7.82 10.36
CA SER A 311 -20.60 -7.42 11.32
C SER A 311 -20.08 -7.35 12.75
N GLY A 312 -19.33 -8.36 13.24
CA GLY A 312 -18.75 -8.36 14.59
C GLY A 312 -17.77 -7.22 14.83
N LEU A 313 -16.94 -6.89 13.83
CA LEU A 313 -16.02 -5.77 13.90
C LEU A 313 -16.76 -4.42 13.80
N HIS A 314 -17.82 -4.35 12.99
CA HIS A 314 -18.70 -3.19 12.91
C HIS A 314 -19.31 -2.86 14.27
N ASP A 315 -19.91 -3.86 14.93
CA ASP A 315 -20.54 -3.68 16.25
C ASP A 315 -19.52 -3.32 17.33
N PHE A 316 -18.27 -3.81 17.19
CA PHE A 316 -17.19 -3.46 18.10
C PHE A 316 -16.71 -2.01 17.93
N TYR A 317 -16.79 -1.44 16.72
CA TYR A 317 -16.38 -0.07 16.42
C TYR A 317 -17.50 0.97 16.63
N ALA A 318 -18.76 0.54 16.80
CA ALA A 318 -19.91 1.41 17.06
C ALA A 318 -19.88 1.97 18.49
#